data_d79036cd40f9feb9a144d3bfa43af87e
#
_entry.id   d79036cd40f9feb9a144d3bfa43af87e
#
_cell.length_a   1.000
_cell.length_b   1.000
_cell.length_c   1.000
_cell.angle_alpha   90.00
_cell.angle_beta   90.00
_cell.angle_gamma   90.00
#
_symmetry.space_group_name_H-M   'P 1'
#
loop_
_entity.id
_entity.type
_entity.pdbx_description
1 polymer ?
#
loop_
_entity_poly.entity_id
_entity_poly.type
_entity_poly.pdbx_seq_one_letter_code
_entity_poly.pdbx_strand_id
1 'polypeptide(L)'
;MILGQTLYEIFKNSFVMVLLLFASIAALTLIIERWWYFAKNRLSSKWVKEFFSYLRNGDWEGARRYAAGLKSPLGRLFLLGLENRNLAPDELSNLFYGQILEERIKYERYLGGMGTLANGATLLGLLGTVVGLIKAFHNIAITGSGGPAVVSRGIAEALLTTAFGLFIGIPTLFFYNYFTKKASDISLELEGIGERLIVALYAHRQETPKEETRREERKEYWQF
;
A
#
# COMPACT_ATOMS: atom_id res chain seq x y z
N MET A 1 2.48 -7.13 -37.39
CA MET A 1 3.18 -8.39 -37.68
C MET A 1 4.61 -8.26 -37.19
N ILE A 2 4.97 -9.02 -36.20
CA ILE A 2 6.37 -9.12 -35.73
C ILE A 2 6.89 -10.46 -36.22
N LEU A 3 7.95 -10.47 -37.00
CA LEU A 3 8.58 -11.69 -37.56
C LEU A 3 7.68 -12.58 -38.44
N GLY A 4 6.70 -12.02 -39.14
CA GLY A 4 5.82 -12.77 -40.03
C GLY A 4 4.77 -13.65 -39.37
N GLN A 5 4.68 -13.62 -38.02
CA GLN A 5 3.63 -14.30 -37.25
C GLN A 5 2.70 -13.27 -36.58
N THR A 6 1.43 -13.65 -36.40
CA THR A 6 0.52 -12.90 -35.54
C THR A 6 0.93 -13.09 -34.10
N LEU A 7 0.80 -12.05 -33.27
CA LEU A 7 1.02 -12.15 -31.79
C LEU A 7 0.28 -13.36 -31.19
N TYR A 8 -0.90 -13.66 -31.70
CA TYR A 8 -1.71 -14.81 -31.30
C TYR A 8 -0.99 -16.16 -31.49
N GLU A 9 -0.28 -16.36 -32.61
CA GLU A 9 0.46 -17.61 -32.85
C GLU A 9 1.66 -17.77 -31.90
N ILE A 10 2.33 -16.67 -31.54
CA ILE A 10 3.42 -16.67 -30.57
C ILE A 10 2.90 -17.07 -29.18
N PHE A 11 1.76 -16.52 -28.76
CA PHE A 11 1.13 -16.90 -27.49
C PHE A 11 0.67 -18.36 -27.46
N LYS A 12 0.12 -18.87 -28.55
CA LYS A 12 -0.37 -20.25 -28.65
C LYS A 12 0.75 -21.29 -28.57
N ASN A 13 1.94 -20.98 -29.07
CA ASN A 13 3.04 -21.94 -29.22
C ASN A 13 4.00 -21.95 -28.02
N SER A 14 3.92 -20.96 -27.11
CA SER A 14 4.80 -20.87 -25.95
C SER A 14 4.04 -20.91 -24.64
N PHE A 15 4.18 -22.02 -23.88
CA PHE A 15 3.61 -22.13 -22.53
C PHE A 15 4.04 -20.98 -21.60
N VAL A 16 5.29 -20.51 -21.75
CA VAL A 16 5.82 -19.40 -20.94
C VAL A 16 5.08 -18.08 -21.26
N MET A 17 4.73 -17.83 -22.53
CA MET A 17 3.97 -16.65 -22.92
C MET A 17 2.57 -16.65 -22.32
N VAL A 18 1.93 -17.81 -22.22
CA VAL A 18 0.62 -17.96 -21.55
C VAL A 18 0.74 -17.62 -20.06
N LEU A 19 1.78 -18.12 -19.38
CA LEU A 19 2.03 -17.78 -17.97
C LEU A 19 2.29 -16.29 -17.78
N LEU A 20 3.06 -15.66 -18.66
CA LEU A 20 3.30 -14.22 -18.66
C LEU A 20 2.03 -13.41 -18.88
N LEU A 21 1.11 -13.88 -19.72
CA LEU A 21 -0.20 -13.25 -19.89
C LEU A 21 -1.00 -13.26 -18.58
N PHE A 22 -1.09 -14.41 -17.89
CA PHE A 22 -1.75 -14.48 -16.60
C PHE A 22 -1.06 -13.59 -15.55
N ALA A 23 0.27 -13.58 -15.51
CA ALA A 23 1.04 -12.70 -14.63
C ALA A 23 0.75 -11.23 -14.90
N SER A 24 0.63 -10.83 -16.18
CA SER A 24 0.27 -9.48 -16.60
C SER A 24 -1.11 -9.05 -16.09
N ILE A 25 -2.12 -9.92 -16.28
CA ILE A 25 -3.49 -9.64 -15.82
C ILE A 25 -3.51 -9.52 -14.29
N ALA A 26 -2.85 -10.44 -13.58
CA ALA A 26 -2.77 -10.41 -12.13
C ALA A 26 -2.05 -9.13 -11.62
N ALA A 27 -0.92 -8.77 -12.22
CA ALA A 27 -0.17 -7.57 -11.87
C ALA A 27 -1.00 -6.30 -12.07
N LEU A 28 -1.67 -6.17 -13.22
CA LEU A 28 -2.52 -5.02 -13.52
C LEU A 28 -3.71 -4.92 -12.54
N THR A 29 -4.33 -6.05 -12.22
CA THR A 29 -5.43 -6.12 -11.25
C THR A 29 -4.98 -5.63 -9.87
N LEU A 30 -3.81 -6.08 -9.40
CA LEU A 30 -3.27 -5.67 -8.11
C LEU A 30 -2.87 -4.19 -8.09
N ILE A 31 -2.30 -3.67 -9.18
CA ILE A 31 -1.95 -2.26 -9.29
C ILE A 31 -3.20 -1.38 -9.21
N ILE A 32 -4.24 -1.71 -9.95
CA ILE A 32 -5.50 -0.95 -9.97
C ILE A 32 -6.17 -1.01 -8.59
N GLU A 33 -6.26 -2.20 -7.98
CA GLU A 33 -6.86 -2.40 -6.66
C GLU A 33 -6.12 -1.58 -5.60
N ARG A 34 -4.78 -1.64 -5.56
CA ARG A 34 -3.98 -0.85 -4.63
C ARG A 34 -4.10 0.64 -4.86
N TRP A 35 -4.07 1.08 -6.11
CA TRP A 35 -4.27 2.49 -6.44
C TRP A 35 -5.59 3.02 -5.88
N TRP A 36 -6.67 2.27 -6.08
CA TRP A 36 -8.00 2.62 -5.57
C TRP A 36 -8.05 2.64 -4.04
N TYR A 37 -7.45 1.64 -3.40
CA TYR A 37 -7.39 1.55 -1.95
C TYR A 37 -6.68 2.76 -1.33
N PHE A 38 -5.51 3.11 -1.84
CA PHE A 38 -4.74 4.27 -1.37
C PHE A 38 -5.44 5.60 -1.68
N ALA A 39 -6.12 5.72 -2.81
CA ALA A 39 -6.89 6.91 -3.14
C ALA A 39 -8.07 7.13 -2.18
N LYS A 40 -8.80 6.04 -1.86
CA LYS A 40 -9.96 6.07 -0.96
C LYS A 40 -9.61 6.35 0.50
N ASN A 41 -8.47 5.81 0.97
CA ASN A 41 -8.03 5.91 2.37
C ASN A 41 -6.92 6.97 2.55
N ARG A 42 -6.97 8.03 1.77
CA ARG A 42 -5.99 9.12 1.84
C ARG A 42 -6.12 9.87 3.16
N LEU A 43 -4.99 10.17 3.80
CA LEU A 43 -4.95 11.10 4.93
C LEU A 43 -5.06 12.55 4.42
N SER A 44 -5.77 13.39 5.14
CA SER A 44 -5.90 14.81 4.81
C SER A 44 -5.54 15.67 6.01
N SER A 45 -4.55 16.53 5.83
CA SER A 45 -4.13 17.50 6.83
C SER A 45 -5.27 18.45 7.26
N LYS A 46 -6.27 18.67 6.40
CA LYS A 46 -7.46 19.46 6.72
C LYS A 46 -8.27 18.78 7.83
N TRP A 47 -8.48 17.47 7.74
CA TRP A 47 -9.24 16.71 8.76
C TRP A 47 -8.53 16.73 10.10
N VAL A 48 -7.21 16.63 10.11
CA VAL A 48 -6.40 16.73 11.33
C VAL A 48 -6.58 18.11 11.98
N LYS A 49 -6.42 19.19 11.21
CA LYS A 49 -6.57 20.56 11.73
C LYS A 49 -7.96 20.82 12.30
N GLU A 50 -9.00 20.38 11.61
CA GLU A 50 -10.38 20.54 12.01
C GLU A 50 -10.70 19.78 13.29
N PHE A 51 -10.28 18.52 13.40
CA PHE A 51 -10.42 17.72 14.60
C PHE A 51 -9.74 18.38 15.81
N PHE A 52 -8.48 18.81 15.66
CA PHE A 52 -7.75 19.50 16.74
C PHE A 52 -8.37 20.86 17.10
N SER A 53 -9.13 21.52 16.21
CA SER A 53 -9.85 22.72 16.55
C SER A 53 -11.00 22.47 17.51
N TYR A 54 -11.75 21.36 17.34
CA TYR A 54 -12.77 20.93 18.31
C TYR A 54 -12.16 20.66 19.69
N LEU A 55 -11.02 19.96 19.75
CA LEU A 55 -10.34 19.69 21.02
C LEU A 55 -9.93 20.98 21.73
N ARG A 56 -9.34 21.94 21.02
CA ARG A 56 -8.92 23.22 21.60
C ARG A 56 -10.08 24.05 22.16
N ASN A 57 -11.24 23.93 21.53
CA ASN A 57 -12.45 24.63 21.95
C ASN A 57 -13.22 23.89 23.07
N GLY A 58 -12.73 22.73 23.53
CA GLY A 58 -13.41 21.90 24.53
C GLY A 58 -14.70 21.23 24.03
N ASP A 59 -14.96 21.24 22.71
CA ASP A 59 -16.15 20.61 22.12
C ASP A 59 -15.90 19.12 21.84
N TRP A 60 -15.98 18.34 22.89
CA TRP A 60 -15.79 16.86 22.85
C TRP A 60 -16.85 16.15 22.03
N GLU A 61 -18.10 16.62 22.10
CA GLU A 61 -19.19 16.04 21.32
C GLU A 61 -19.05 16.36 19.84
N GLY A 62 -18.63 17.56 19.49
CA GLY A 62 -18.29 17.96 18.12
C GLY A 62 -17.13 17.13 17.59
N ALA A 63 -16.04 16.99 18.36
CA ALA A 63 -14.89 16.15 18.03
C ALA A 63 -15.30 14.70 17.75
N ARG A 64 -16.15 14.11 18.62
CA ARG A 64 -16.63 12.74 18.47
C ARG A 64 -17.49 12.55 17.21
N ARG A 65 -18.45 13.45 17.00
CA ARG A 65 -19.30 13.42 15.79
C ARG A 65 -18.49 13.59 14.52
N TYR A 66 -17.52 14.50 14.54
CA TYR A 66 -16.61 14.71 13.41
C TYR A 66 -15.78 13.45 13.11
N ALA A 67 -15.13 12.87 14.14
CA ALA A 67 -14.33 11.65 14.00
C ALA A 67 -15.16 10.46 13.49
N ALA A 68 -16.40 10.29 13.99
CA ALA A 68 -17.32 9.24 13.54
C ALA A 68 -17.76 9.41 12.07
N GLY A 69 -17.84 10.64 11.59
CA GLY A 69 -18.11 10.94 10.17
C GLY A 69 -16.95 10.61 9.23
N LEU A 70 -15.72 10.51 9.73
CA LEU A 70 -14.53 10.20 8.95
C LEU A 70 -14.39 8.68 8.76
N LYS A 71 -14.85 8.16 7.62
CA LYS A 71 -14.64 6.74 7.23
C LYS A 71 -13.19 6.50 6.78
N SER A 72 -12.22 6.80 7.63
CA SER A 72 -10.78 6.78 7.32
C SER A 72 -9.98 6.25 8.51
N PRO A 73 -8.71 5.86 8.34
CA PRO A 73 -7.82 5.52 9.45
C PRO A 73 -7.73 6.61 10.53
N LEU A 74 -7.76 7.88 10.12
CA LEU A 74 -7.78 9.01 11.03
C LEU A 74 -9.02 9.03 11.94
N GLY A 75 -10.21 8.78 11.37
CA GLY A 75 -11.43 8.73 12.16
C GLY A 75 -11.38 7.66 13.26
N ARG A 76 -10.85 6.48 12.92
CA ARG A 76 -10.67 5.39 13.89
C ARG A 76 -9.67 5.76 14.99
N LEU A 77 -8.53 6.37 14.62
CA LEU A 77 -7.52 6.81 15.59
C LEU A 77 -8.08 7.89 16.53
N PHE A 78 -8.81 8.86 16.00
CA PHE A 78 -9.43 9.93 16.78
C PHE A 78 -10.49 9.39 17.75
N LEU A 79 -11.37 8.49 17.29
CA LEU A 79 -12.37 7.85 18.14
C LEU A 79 -11.72 7.04 19.27
N LEU A 80 -10.70 6.24 18.95
CA LEU A 80 -9.96 5.46 19.92
C LEU A 80 -9.37 6.36 21.03
N GLY A 81 -8.79 7.51 20.64
CA GLY A 81 -8.25 8.47 21.60
C GLY A 81 -9.32 9.13 22.48
N LEU A 82 -10.46 9.53 21.90
CA LEU A 82 -11.56 10.13 22.64
C LEU A 82 -12.23 9.16 23.61
N GLU A 83 -12.40 7.91 23.20
CA GLU A 83 -13.03 6.87 24.05
C GLU A 83 -12.12 6.46 25.21
N ASN A 84 -10.81 6.53 25.02
CA ASN A 84 -9.81 6.14 26.02
C ASN A 84 -9.05 7.31 26.63
N ARG A 85 -9.59 8.52 26.58
CA ARG A 85 -8.94 9.76 27.04
C ARG A 85 -8.53 9.76 28.53
N ASN A 86 -9.08 8.84 29.33
CA ASN A 86 -8.80 8.74 30.76
C ASN A 86 -7.60 7.84 31.08
N LEU A 87 -7.06 7.12 30.10
CA LEU A 87 -5.89 6.27 30.27
C LEU A 87 -4.62 7.10 30.48
N ALA A 88 -3.59 6.45 31.04
CA ALA A 88 -2.26 7.03 31.09
C ALA A 88 -1.68 7.20 29.67
N PRO A 89 -0.78 8.20 29.45
CA PRO A 89 -0.18 8.44 28.14
C PRO A 89 0.45 7.20 27.52
N ASP A 90 1.17 6.41 28.32
CA ASP A 90 1.84 5.18 27.85
C ASP A 90 0.84 4.09 27.41
N GLU A 91 -0.26 3.95 28.16
CA GLU A 91 -1.33 3.01 27.80
C GLU A 91 -2.03 3.42 26.51
N LEU A 92 -2.29 4.72 26.34
CA LEU A 92 -2.90 5.28 25.13
C LEU A 92 -1.97 5.16 23.93
N SER A 93 -0.65 5.36 24.12
CA SER A 93 0.37 5.16 23.09
C SER A 93 0.37 3.70 22.61
N ASN A 94 0.32 2.73 23.51
CA ASN A 94 0.24 1.31 23.17
C ASN A 94 -1.04 0.96 22.37
N LEU A 95 -2.18 1.55 22.73
CA LEU A 95 -3.43 1.38 21.98
C LEU A 95 -3.33 1.95 20.58
N PHE A 96 -2.75 3.15 20.44
CA PHE A 96 -2.53 3.77 19.12
C PHE A 96 -1.59 2.96 18.27
N TYR A 97 -0.49 2.46 18.84
CA TYR A 97 0.44 1.59 18.12
C TYR A 97 -0.27 0.34 17.57
N GLY A 98 -1.09 -0.33 18.38
CA GLY A 98 -1.90 -1.48 17.93
C GLY A 98 -2.83 -1.11 16.78
N GLN A 99 -3.57 -0.01 16.89
CA GLN A 99 -4.47 0.46 15.83
C GLN A 99 -3.72 0.83 14.53
N ILE A 100 -2.56 1.48 14.65
CA ILE A 100 -1.74 1.86 13.50
C ILE A 100 -1.16 0.63 12.81
N LEU A 101 -0.75 -0.37 13.57
CA LEU A 101 -0.26 -1.64 13.03
C LEU A 101 -1.37 -2.37 12.24
N GLU A 102 -2.60 -2.39 12.75
CA GLU A 102 -3.73 -2.95 12.00
C GLU A 102 -3.99 -2.21 10.67
N GLU A 103 -3.91 -0.88 10.69
CA GLU A 103 -4.05 -0.09 9.47
C GLU A 103 -2.91 -0.36 8.49
N ARG A 104 -1.68 -0.45 8.97
CA ARG A 104 -0.51 -0.79 8.17
C ARG A 104 -0.67 -2.13 7.44
N ILE A 105 -1.14 -3.17 8.14
CA ILE A 105 -1.42 -4.49 7.55
C ILE A 105 -2.42 -4.36 6.38
N LYS A 106 -3.45 -3.50 6.52
CA LYS A 106 -4.43 -3.25 5.45
C LYS A 106 -3.79 -2.55 4.24
N TYR A 107 -2.89 -1.60 4.45
CA TYR A 107 -2.16 -0.92 3.37
C TYR A 107 -1.15 -1.84 2.68
N GLU A 108 -0.46 -2.70 3.43
CA GLU A 108 0.53 -3.64 2.91
C GLU A 108 -0.09 -4.89 2.27
N ARG A 109 -1.39 -5.09 2.43
CA ARG A 109 -2.11 -6.23 1.85
C ARG A 109 -1.83 -6.31 0.34
N TYR A 110 -1.53 -7.51 -0.14
CA TYR A 110 -1.20 -7.84 -1.54
C TYR A 110 0.13 -7.27 -2.07
N LEU A 111 0.85 -6.40 -1.36
CA LEU A 111 2.12 -5.88 -1.84
C LEU A 111 3.17 -6.98 -1.97
N GLY A 112 3.23 -7.93 -1.04
CA GLY A 112 4.13 -9.09 -1.17
C GLY A 112 3.88 -9.91 -2.45
N GLY A 113 2.61 -10.14 -2.80
CA GLY A 113 2.23 -10.78 -4.06
C GLY A 113 2.64 -9.96 -5.30
N MET A 114 2.54 -8.64 -5.22
CA MET A 114 3.00 -7.74 -6.28
C MET A 114 4.52 -7.84 -6.50
N GLY A 115 5.31 -7.84 -5.42
CA GLY A 115 6.75 -8.04 -5.49
C GLY A 115 7.13 -9.40 -6.07
N THR A 116 6.43 -10.46 -5.68
CA THR A 116 6.61 -11.81 -6.23
C THR A 116 6.29 -11.86 -7.72
N LEU A 117 5.19 -11.22 -8.16
CA LEU A 117 4.83 -11.15 -9.59
C LEU A 117 5.86 -10.36 -10.41
N ALA A 118 6.38 -9.26 -9.88
CA ALA A 118 7.40 -8.45 -10.56
C ALA A 118 8.67 -9.25 -10.85
N ASN A 119 9.20 -9.92 -9.83
CA ASN A 119 10.38 -10.76 -9.97
C ASN A 119 10.08 -12.02 -10.79
N GLY A 120 8.95 -12.66 -10.54
CA GLY A 120 8.51 -13.88 -11.22
C GLY A 120 8.30 -13.68 -12.71
N ALA A 121 7.72 -12.55 -13.15
CA ALA A 121 7.54 -12.24 -14.56
C ALA A 121 8.89 -12.11 -15.27
N THR A 122 9.87 -11.45 -14.65
CA THR A 122 11.22 -11.32 -15.19
C THR A 122 11.91 -12.68 -15.33
N LEU A 123 11.83 -13.52 -14.31
CA LEU A 123 12.39 -14.88 -14.32
C LEU A 123 11.68 -15.81 -15.30
N LEU A 124 10.36 -15.68 -15.45
CA LEU A 124 9.60 -16.40 -16.47
C LEU A 124 10.02 -15.98 -17.89
N GLY A 125 10.28 -14.68 -18.10
CA GLY A 125 10.83 -14.19 -19.36
C GLY A 125 12.18 -14.85 -19.69
N LEU A 126 13.09 -14.91 -18.72
CA LEU A 126 14.38 -15.58 -18.85
C LEU A 126 14.23 -17.09 -19.11
N LEU A 127 13.33 -17.77 -18.38
CA LEU A 127 12.99 -19.16 -18.63
C LEU A 127 12.52 -19.37 -20.07
N GLY A 128 11.74 -18.43 -20.60
CA GLY A 128 11.29 -18.47 -21.99
C GLY A 128 12.42 -18.46 -22.99
N THR A 129 13.52 -17.72 -22.75
CA THR A 129 14.71 -17.80 -23.63
C THR A 129 15.38 -19.15 -23.57
N VAL A 130 15.55 -19.71 -22.39
CA VAL A 130 16.18 -21.04 -22.23
C VAL A 130 15.37 -22.11 -22.97
N VAL A 131 14.05 -22.15 -22.73
CA VAL A 131 13.16 -23.11 -23.40
C VAL A 131 13.12 -22.90 -24.91
N GLY A 132 13.09 -21.66 -25.36
CA GLY A 132 13.08 -21.31 -26.78
C GLY A 132 14.37 -21.75 -27.51
N LEU A 133 15.54 -21.52 -26.89
CA LEU A 133 16.83 -21.95 -27.45
C LEU A 133 16.94 -23.49 -27.46
N ILE A 134 16.52 -24.19 -26.40
CA ILE A 134 16.49 -25.66 -26.38
C ILE A 134 15.65 -26.21 -27.53
N LYS A 135 14.46 -25.66 -27.77
CA LYS A 135 13.61 -26.05 -28.92
C LYS A 135 14.25 -25.77 -30.26
N ALA A 136 14.91 -24.60 -30.42
CA ALA A 136 15.57 -24.23 -31.65
C ALA A 136 16.70 -25.22 -32.00
N PHE A 137 17.56 -25.55 -31.03
CA PHE A 137 18.65 -26.51 -31.23
C PHE A 137 18.14 -27.95 -31.42
N HIS A 138 17.09 -28.35 -30.72
CA HIS A 138 16.47 -29.66 -30.91
C HIS A 138 15.96 -29.85 -32.36
N ASN A 139 15.29 -28.82 -32.89
CA ASN A 139 14.79 -28.86 -34.28
C ASN A 139 15.93 -29.01 -35.31
N ILE A 140 17.09 -28.36 -35.08
CA ILE A 140 18.26 -28.51 -35.92
C ILE A 140 18.78 -29.96 -35.90
N ALA A 141 18.86 -30.55 -34.72
CA ALA A 141 19.38 -31.90 -34.53
C ALA A 141 18.53 -32.96 -35.25
N ILE A 142 17.19 -32.80 -35.26
CA ILE A 142 16.29 -33.76 -35.92
C ILE A 142 16.21 -33.58 -37.43
N THR A 143 16.14 -32.34 -37.90
CA THR A 143 15.89 -32.08 -39.33
C THR A 143 17.14 -32.15 -40.18
N GLY A 144 18.34 -32.17 -39.58
CA GLY A 144 19.65 -32.16 -40.29
C GLY A 144 19.90 -30.94 -41.19
N SER A 145 18.90 -30.07 -41.30
CA SER A 145 18.89 -28.89 -42.15
C SER A 145 18.53 -27.64 -41.37
N GLY A 146 19.37 -27.31 -40.38
CA GLY A 146 19.28 -26.06 -39.64
C GLY A 146 19.75 -24.88 -40.44
N GLY A 147 18.99 -24.48 -41.46
CA GLY A 147 19.32 -23.24 -42.17
C GLY A 147 19.27 -22.03 -41.22
N PRO A 148 20.07 -20.96 -41.50
CA PRO A 148 20.12 -19.76 -40.64
C PRO A 148 18.76 -19.17 -40.29
N ALA A 149 17.76 -19.35 -41.15
CA ALA A 149 16.41 -18.85 -40.96
C ALA A 149 15.65 -19.54 -39.81
N VAL A 150 15.83 -20.87 -39.63
CA VAL A 150 15.16 -21.64 -38.56
C VAL A 150 15.75 -21.29 -37.20
N VAL A 151 17.07 -21.16 -37.12
CA VAL A 151 17.80 -20.76 -35.91
C VAL A 151 17.43 -19.33 -35.49
N SER A 152 17.49 -18.39 -36.46
CA SER A 152 17.15 -16.98 -36.20
C SER A 152 15.73 -16.81 -35.69
N ARG A 153 14.77 -17.58 -36.22
CA ARG A 153 13.36 -17.55 -35.75
C ARG A 153 13.24 -18.02 -34.31
N GLY A 154 13.88 -19.15 -33.93
CA GLY A 154 13.83 -19.66 -32.56
C GLY A 154 14.48 -18.73 -31.53
N ILE A 155 15.61 -18.10 -31.92
CA ILE A 155 16.27 -17.10 -31.08
C ILE A 155 15.39 -15.86 -30.92
N ALA A 156 14.80 -15.36 -32.01
CA ALA A 156 13.93 -14.18 -31.94
C ALA A 156 12.68 -14.42 -31.05
N GLU A 157 12.07 -15.61 -31.15
CA GLU A 157 10.93 -16.00 -30.29
C GLU A 157 11.34 -16.09 -28.82
N ALA A 158 12.54 -16.65 -28.54
CA ALA A 158 13.10 -16.70 -27.21
C ALA A 158 13.32 -15.30 -26.60
N LEU A 159 13.98 -14.40 -27.33
CA LEU A 159 14.24 -13.04 -26.91
C LEU A 159 12.94 -12.24 -26.64
N LEU A 160 11.91 -12.51 -27.43
CA LEU A 160 10.61 -11.87 -27.25
C LEU A 160 9.97 -12.21 -25.90
N THR A 161 10.11 -13.46 -25.42
CA THR A 161 9.58 -13.83 -24.09
C THR A 161 10.27 -13.07 -22.96
N THR A 162 11.58 -12.86 -23.05
CA THR A 162 12.30 -12.02 -22.06
C THR A 162 11.85 -10.57 -22.14
N ALA A 163 11.68 -10.01 -23.33
CA ALA A 163 11.17 -8.65 -23.48
C ALA A 163 9.79 -8.48 -22.84
N PHE A 164 8.87 -9.44 -23.01
CA PHE A 164 7.57 -9.44 -22.35
C PHE A 164 7.68 -9.57 -20.83
N GLY A 165 8.54 -10.46 -20.32
CA GLY A 165 8.81 -10.60 -18.89
C GLY A 165 9.28 -9.29 -18.24
N LEU A 166 10.20 -8.58 -18.89
CA LEU A 166 10.70 -7.28 -18.46
C LEU A 166 9.60 -6.20 -18.56
N PHE A 167 8.83 -6.19 -19.64
CA PHE A 167 7.73 -5.24 -19.83
C PHE A 167 6.64 -5.33 -18.74
N ILE A 168 6.42 -6.54 -18.20
CA ILE A 168 5.51 -6.77 -17.08
C ILE A 168 6.20 -6.51 -15.74
N GLY A 169 7.41 -7.03 -15.56
CA GLY A 169 8.14 -7.03 -14.31
C GLY A 169 8.55 -5.62 -13.85
N ILE A 170 9.11 -4.81 -14.75
CA ILE A 170 9.62 -3.48 -14.42
C ILE A 170 8.52 -2.53 -13.91
N PRO A 171 7.38 -2.34 -14.61
CA PRO A 171 6.31 -1.50 -14.08
C PRO A 171 5.74 -2.03 -12.77
N THR A 172 5.57 -3.35 -12.65
CA THR A 172 5.03 -3.98 -11.44
C THR A 172 5.95 -3.74 -10.23
N LEU A 173 7.26 -3.83 -10.42
CA LEU A 173 8.26 -3.55 -9.39
C LEU A 173 8.24 -2.07 -8.98
N PHE A 174 8.09 -1.17 -9.95
CA PHE A 174 7.96 0.27 -9.68
C PHE A 174 6.75 0.56 -8.79
N PHE A 175 5.58 0.02 -9.14
CA PHE A 175 4.37 0.22 -8.34
C PHE A 175 4.43 -0.47 -6.97
N TYR A 176 5.04 -1.65 -6.88
CA TYR A 176 5.31 -2.32 -5.62
C TYR A 176 6.11 -1.43 -4.67
N ASN A 177 7.25 -0.90 -5.13
CA ASN A 177 8.10 -0.02 -4.33
C ASN A 177 7.38 1.29 -3.95
N TYR A 178 6.62 1.87 -4.88
CA TYR A 178 5.82 3.07 -4.63
C TYR A 178 4.78 2.86 -3.54
N PHE A 179 4.00 1.78 -3.62
CA PHE A 179 2.97 1.51 -2.61
C PHE A 179 3.55 1.09 -1.27
N THR A 180 4.65 0.34 -1.25
CA THR A 180 5.35 -0.03 -0.01
C THR A 180 5.85 1.20 0.73
N LYS A 181 6.51 2.11 0.01
CA LYS A 181 6.94 3.39 0.60
C LYS A 181 5.74 4.18 1.11
N LYS A 182 4.69 4.29 0.32
CA LYS A 182 3.49 5.05 0.68
C LYS A 182 2.77 4.47 1.90
N ALA A 183 2.71 3.14 2.04
CA ALA A 183 2.17 2.47 3.23
C ALA A 183 2.98 2.83 4.50
N SER A 184 4.30 2.81 4.39
CA SER A 184 5.20 3.22 5.47
C SER A 184 5.02 4.70 5.84
N ASP A 185 4.99 5.60 4.85
CA ASP A 185 4.81 7.05 5.06
C ASP A 185 3.47 7.35 5.78
N ILE A 186 2.38 6.66 5.40
CA ILE A 186 1.07 6.78 6.06
C ILE A 186 1.12 6.30 7.50
N SER A 187 1.80 5.20 7.80
CA SER A 187 1.95 4.69 9.17
C SER A 187 2.69 5.68 10.05
N LEU A 188 3.81 6.24 9.57
CA LEU A 188 4.57 7.27 10.28
C LEU A 188 3.74 8.56 10.50
N GLU A 189 2.92 8.96 9.52
CA GLU A 189 2.02 10.11 9.66
C GLU A 189 0.97 9.86 10.75
N LEU A 190 0.38 8.65 10.79
CA LEU A 190 -0.57 8.26 11.84
C LEU A 190 0.08 8.23 13.23
N GLU A 191 1.31 7.73 13.35
CA GLU A 191 2.08 7.75 14.59
C GLU A 191 2.27 9.19 15.08
N GLY A 192 2.76 10.08 14.22
CA GLY A 192 2.93 11.49 14.58
C GLY A 192 1.63 12.22 14.92
N ILE A 193 0.50 11.80 14.35
CA ILE A 193 -0.83 12.33 14.72
C ILE A 193 -1.26 11.77 16.07
N GLY A 194 -1.03 10.48 16.33
CA GLY A 194 -1.31 9.81 17.59
C GLY A 194 -0.59 10.46 18.76
N GLU A 195 0.72 10.70 18.63
CA GLU A 195 1.53 11.39 19.64
C GLU A 195 1.00 12.81 19.95
N ARG A 196 0.67 13.58 18.91
CA ARG A 196 0.06 14.90 19.11
C ARG A 196 -1.30 14.81 19.79
N LEU A 197 -2.07 13.77 19.53
CA LEU A 197 -3.37 13.55 20.16
C LEU A 197 -3.20 13.23 21.64
N ILE A 198 -2.25 12.38 22.02
CA ILE A 198 -1.92 12.07 23.42
C ILE A 198 -1.60 13.37 24.18
N VAL A 199 -0.71 14.19 23.61
CA VAL A 199 -0.32 15.46 24.23
C VAL A 199 -1.52 16.38 24.42
N ALA A 200 -2.40 16.49 23.39
CA ALA A 200 -3.59 17.35 23.47
C ALA A 200 -4.60 16.87 24.52
N LEU A 201 -4.85 15.56 24.60
CA LEU A 201 -5.76 14.97 25.59
C LEU A 201 -5.23 15.11 27.02
N TYR A 202 -3.91 14.93 27.20
CA TYR A 202 -3.26 15.04 28.50
C TYR A 202 -3.19 16.48 29.01
N ALA A 203 -2.86 17.44 28.14
CA ALA A 203 -2.84 18.87 28.51
C ALA A 203 -4.21 19.34 29.00
N HIS A 204 -5.26 18.96 28.33
CA HIS A 204 -6.64 19.33 28.72
C HIS A 204 -7.08 18.73 30.05
N ARG A 205 -6.58 17.53 30.37
CA ARG A 205 -6.83 16.88 31.67
C ARG A 205 -6.15 17.60 32.84
N GLN A 206 -5.02 18.25 32.62
CA GLN A 206 -4.33 19.02 33.66
C GLN A 206 -4.93 20.42 33.88
N GLU A 207 -5.60 20.98 32.89
CA GLU A 207 -6.24 22.31 33.02
C GLU A 207 -7.54 22.25 33.82
N THR A 208 -8.31 21.17 33.69
CA THR A 208 -9.61 21.00 34.36
C THR A 208 -9.54 21.05 35.91
N PRO A 209 -8.60 20.38 36.60
CA PRO A 209 -8.47 20.47 38.06
C PRO A 209 -8.09 21.87 38.55
N LYS A 210 -7.24 22.58 37.81
CA LYS A 210 -6.78 23.93 38.16
C LYS A 210 -7.91 24.97 38.06
N GLU A 211 -8.83 24.81 37.11
CA GLU A 211 -9.99 25.69 36.98
C GLU A 211 -11.04 25.41 38.05
N GLU A 212 -11.24 24.16 38.44
CA GLU A 212 -12.15 23.79 39.54
C GLU A 212 -11.65 24.35 40.86
N THR A 213 -10.35 24.16 41.18
CA THR A 213 -9.74 24.72 42.39
C THR A 213 -9.84 26.26 42.43
N ARG A 214 -9.58 26.95 41.33
CA ARG A 214 -9.73 28.41 41.20
C ARG A 214 -11.19 28.85 41.34
N ARG A 215 -12.18 28.05 40.94
CA ARG A 215 -13.60 28.36 41.10
C ARG A 215 -14.05 28.16 42.54
N GLU A 216 -13.52 27.18 43.23
CA GLU A 216 -13.79 26.95 44.66
C GLU A 216 -13.16 28.05 45.52
N GLU A 217 -11.88 28.40 45.32
CA GLU A 217 -11.23 29.52 45.98
C GLU A 217 -11.98 30.86 45.78
N ARG A 218 -12.50 31.07 44.56
CA ARG A 218 -13.27 32.28 44.23
C ARG A 218 -14.65 32.27 44.95
N LYS A 219 -15.27 31.13 45.16
CA LYS A 219 -16.53 31.01 45.88
C LYS A 219 -16.34 31.24 47.40
N GLU A 220 -15.21 30.75 47.95
CA GLU A 220 -14.87 31.02 49.37
C GLU A 220 -14.59 32.50 49.64
N TYR A 221 -13.95 33.20 48.67
CA TYR A 221 -13.63 34.64 48.82
C TYR A 221 -14.87 35.55 48.83
N TRP A 222 -16.01 35.09 48.29
CA TRP A 222 -17.26 35.88 48.24
C TRP A 222 -18.29 35.46 49.31
N GLN A 223 -17.91 34.57 50.23
CA GLN A 223 -18.76 34.20 51.36
C GLN A 223 -18.48 35.02 52.66
N PHE A 224 -17.55 35.96 52.59
CA PHE A 224 -17.26 36.95 53.61
C PHE A 224 -17.59 38.35 53.07
#